data_7b75979c3be7ecce683489931849b918
#
_entry.id   7b75979c3be7ecce683489931849b918
#
_cell.length_a   1.000
_cell.length_b   1.000
_cell.length_c   1.000
_cell.angle_alpha   90.00
_cell.angle_beta   90.00
_cell.angle_gamma   90.00
#
_symmetry.space_group_name_H-M   'P 1'
#
loop_
_entity.id
_entity.type
_entity.pdbx_description
1 polymer ?
#
loop_
_entity_poly.entity_id
_entity_poly.type
_entity_poly.pdbx_seq_one_letter_code
_entity_poly.pdbx_strand_id
1 'polypeptide(L)'
;MENILFVAKKPMFVSSNKFLSSLKKKYNIKKMGFSGTLDPFACGCLIIATNQYTKLFKYLKKTPKTYIATLMLGAYSKTLDIEKIEYIKEVKTFDIETIKKTLNSFLGKQTQHPPIYSAKKIDGKRAYKLKKDDIYLDKKVEIEVFDIKLINYSHPFITFEVSVSEGCYIRSLGCDIANKLMCEGILTYLERINEGEFKYECEKKLNPIEYLNLKENFYLNDNKNLELGKKLNINDFKIQKNGTYYVKYNNFFAIIEIEKQKVVYKLNKIRLSY
;
A
#
# COMPACT_ATOMS: atom_id res chain seq x y z
N MET A 1 24.33 7.29 10.38
CA MET A 1 23.08 7.77 9.71
C MET A 1 21.88 7.14 10.42
N GLU A 2 20.92 7.96 10.82
CA GLU A 2 19.73 7.53 11.57
C GLU A 2 18.77 6.75 10.66
N ASN A 3 18.22 5.62 11.17
CA ASN A 3 17.13 4.91 10.54
C ASN A 3 15.81 5.53 11.02
N ILE A 4 14.95 5.96 10.13
CA ILE A 4 13.66 6.58 10.48
C ILE A 4 12.55 5.86 9.71
N LEU A 5 11.45 5.58 10.39
CA LEU A 5 10.17 5.14 9.83
C LEU A 5 9.13 6.19 10.21
N PHE A 6 8.35 6.68 9.26
CA PHE A 6 7.28 7.64 9.51
C PHE A 6 6.27 7.63 8.36
N VAL A 7 5.14 8.31 8.56
CA VAL A 7 4.13 8.52 7.51
C VAL A 7 4.17 9.97 7.06
N ALA A 8 4.31 10.19 5.76
CA ALA A 8 4.18 11.52 5.15
C ALA A 8 2.85 11.65 4.42
N LYS A 9 2.30 12.85 4.32
CA LYS A 9 1.09 13.15 3.54
C LYS A 9 1.49 13.64 2.15
N LYS A 10 1.35 12.77 1.12
CA LYS A 10 1.64 13.12 -0.27
C LYS A 10 0.56 14.09 -0.78
N PRO A 11 0.90 15.23 -1.38
CA PRO A 11 -0.08 16.13 -2.00
C PRO A 11 -0.61 15.56 -3.32
N MET A 12 -1.75 16.08 -3.79
CA MET A 12 -2.29 15.83 -5.13
C MET A 12 -1.33 16.34 -6.23
N PHE A 13 -1.46 15.75 -7.43
CA PHE A 13 -0.76 16.14 -8.65
C PHE A 13 0.77 16.06 -8.59
N VAL A 14 1.29 15.30 -7.63
CA VAL A 14 2.72 15.02 -7.47
C VAL A 14 2.93 13.51 -7.46
N SER A 15 3.81 12.99 -8.33
CA SER A 15 4.14 11.56 -8.28
C SER A 15 4.82 11.19 -6.97
N SER A 16 4.62 9.95 -6.49
CA SER A 16 5.26 9.45 -5.26
C SER A 16 6.79 9.58 -5.31
N ASN A 17 7.42 9.41 -6.49
CA ASN A 17 8.86 9.58 -6.65
C ASN A 17 9.30 11.05 -6.54
N LYS A 18 8.55 11.98 -7.14
CA LYS A 18 8.86 13.42 -7.02
C LYS A 18 8.69 13.89 -5.58
N PHE A 19 7.65 13.42 -4.90
CA PHE A 19 7.44 13.68 -3.47
C PHE A 19 8.56 13.09 -2.60
N LEU A 20 8.98 11.85 -2.85
CA LEU A 20 10.14 11.27 -2.15
C LEU A 20 11.41 12.11 -2.36
N SER A 21 11.64 12.63 -3.56
CA SER A 21 12.79 13.50 -3.85
C SER A 21 12.76 14.79 -3.03
N SER A 22 11.59 15.39 -2.82
CA SER A 22 11.44 16.58 -1.95
C SER A 22 11.71 16.23 -0.49
N LEU A 23 11.24 15.07 0.00
CA LEU A 23 11.52 14.60 1.36
C LEU A 23 13.03 14.33 1.57
N LYS A 24 13.71 13.73 0.58
CA LYS A 24 15.17 13.53 0.64
C LYS A 24 15.92 14.85 0.83
N LYS A 25 15.47 15.91 0.14
CA LYS A 25 16.04 17.27 0.30
C LYS A 25 15.71 17.85 1.67
N LYS A 26 14.42 17.80 2.09
CA LYS A 26 13.94 18.30 3.39
C LYS A 26 14.73 17.72 4.56
N TYR A 27 14.98 16.41 4.54
CA TYR A 27 15.66 15.69 5.62
C TYR A 27 17.18 15.53 5.43
N ASN A 28 17.72 15.98 4.30
CA ASN A 28 19.12 15.76 3.90
C ASN A 28 19.55 14.26 3.99
N ILE A 29 18.69 13.36 3.52
CA ILE A 29 18.91 11.90 3.56
C ILE A 29 18.91 11.34 2.14
N LYS A 30 20.04 10.77 1.71
CA LYS A 30 20.21 10.18 0.38
C LYS A 30 19.42 8.86 0.22
N LYS A 31 19.49 7.97 1.22
CA LYS A 31 18.85 6.66 1.17
C LYS A 31 17.49 6.72 1.86
N MET A 32 16.44 6.92 1.08
CA MET A 32 15.05 6.99 1.52
C MET A 32 14.17 6.28 0.47
N GLY A 33 13.15 5.59 0.94
CA GLY A 33 12.18 4.89 0.11
C GLY A 33 10.76 5.05 0.67
N PHE A 34 9.77 4.61 -0.10
CA PHE A 34 8.38 4.58 0.32
C PHE A 34 7.74 3.23 0.01
N SER A 35 6.69 2.90 0.74
CA SER A 35 5.84 1.72 0.51
C SER A 35 4.52 2.14 -0.12
N GLY A 36 4.00 1.33 -1.08
CA GLY A 36 2.68 1.55 -1.66
C GLY A 36 2.57 2.84 -2.48
N THR A 37 2.86 2.78 -3.77
CA THR A 37 2.73 3.93 -4.69
C THR A 37 1.31 4.51 -4.63
N LEU A 38 1.21 5.83 -4.59
CA LEU A 38 -0.01 6.59 -4.89
C LEU A 38 0.12 7.19 -6.28
N ASP A 39 -0.98 7.18 -7.02
CA ASP A 39 -1.08 7.83 -8.32
C ASP A 39 -0.84 9.35 -8.20
N PRO A 40 -0.42 10.07 -9.27
CA PRO A 40 -0.14 11.49 -9.17
C PRO A 40 -1.34 12.31 -8.68
N PHE A 41 -2.55 12.04 -9.19
CA PHE A 41 -3.76 12.74 -8.78
C PHE A 41 -4.20 12.43 -7.34
N ALA A 42 -3.81 11.25 -6.79
CA ALA A 42 -4.15 10.84 -5.43
C ALA A 42 -3.29 11.54 -4.38
N CYS A 43 -3.78 11.63 -3.15
CA CYS A 43 -3.07 12.19 -1.99
C CYS A 43 -3.13 11.26 -0.77
N GLY A 44 -2.58 11.73 0.37
CA GLY A 44 -2.71 11.06 1.66
C GLY A 44 -1.48 10.28 2.10
N CYS A 45 -1.70 9.31 2.97
CA CYS A 45 -0.67 8.56 3.68
C CYS A 45 0.30 7.85 2.76
N LEU A 46 1.61 8.07 2.97
CA LEU A 46 2.70 7.36 2.31
C LEU A 46 3.74 6.97 3.36
N ILE A 47 3.95 5.66 3.55
CA ILE A 47 4.94 5.15 4.50
C ILE A 47 6.33 5.43 3.96
N ILE A 48 7.15 6.13 4.74
CA ILE A 48 8.51 6.52 4.39
C ILE A 48 9.49 5.81 5.33
N ALA A 49 10.56 5.29 4.78
CA ALA A 49 11.66 4.72 5.57
C ALA A 49 13.00 5.20 5.03
N THR A 50 13.99 5.30 5.95
CA THR A 50 15.35 5.69 5.62
C THR A 50 16.35 4.56 5.88
N ASN A 51 17.46 4.58 5.20
CA ASN A 51 18.61 3.70 5.39
C ASN A 51 18.23 2.21 5.48
N GLN A 52 18.51 1.54 6.60
CA GLN A 52 18.25 0.12 6.78
C GLN A 52 16.75 -0.19 6.82
N TYR A 53 15.91 0.75 7.32
CA TYR A 53 14.46 0.54 7.44
C TYR A 53 13.75 0.42 6.09
N THR A 54 14.35 0.88 4.98
CA THR A 54 13.80 0.63 3.63
C THR A 54 13.65 -0.86 3.30
N LYS A 55 14.42 -1.73 3.98
CA LYS A 55 14.34 -3.18 3.81
C LYS A 55 13.14 -3.83 4.54
N LEU A 56 12.49 -3.06 5.44
CA LEU A 56 11.40 -3.56 6.28
C LEU A 56 10.04 -3.55 5.58
N PHE A 57 9.85 -2.82 4.48
CA PHE A 57 8.56 -2.63 3.84
C PHE A 57 7.75 -3.92 3.60
N LYS A 58 8.40 -5.03 3.26
CA LYS A 58 7.75 -6.32 3.04
C LYS A 58 7.31 -7.04 4.32
N TYR A 59 7.76 -6.57 5.47
CA TYR A 59 7.45 -7.15 6.78
C TYR A 59 6.47 -6.29 7.60
N LEU A 60 6.05 -5.12 7.09
CA LEU A 60 5.14 -4.22 7.80
C LEU A 60 3.68 -4.66 7.64
N LYS A 61 2.86 -4.39 8.67
CA LYS A 61 1.41 -4.57 8.66
C LYS A 61 0.74 -3.43 7.86
N LYS A 62 0.50 -3.66 6.57
CA LYS A 62 0.02 -2.64 5.63
C LYS A 62 -1.42 -2.86 5.13
N THR A 63 -2.15 -3.73 5.75
CA THR A 63 -3.53 -4.09 5.40
C THR A 63 -4.41 -4.03 6.64
N PRO A 64 -5.66 -3.55 6.53
CA PRO A 64 -6.32 -3.01 5.34
C PRO A 64 -5.81 -1.62 4.94
N LYS A 65 -6.11 -1.19 3.71
CA LYS A 65 -5.90 0.18 3.25
C LYS A 65 -7.25 0.88 3.13
N THR A 66 -7.37 2.04 3.74
CA THR A 66 -8.61 2.82 3.70
C THR A 66 -8.44 4.07 2.86
N TYR A 67 -9.42 4.34 2.02
CA TYR A 67 -9.44 5.46 1.09
C TYR A 67 -10.75 6.23 1.19
N ILE A 68 -10.68 7.54 0.97
CA ILE A 68 -11.81 8.37 0.58
C ILE A 68 -11.66 8.64 -0.93
N ALA A 69 -12.71 8.36 -1.69
CA ALA A 69 -12.73 8.53 -3.13
C ALA A 69 -13.98 9.29 -3.56
N THR A 70 -13.84 10.16 -4.57
CA THR A 70 -14.97 10.80 -5.26
C THR A 70 -15.00 10.32 -6.70
N LEU A 71 -16.10 9.65 -7.07
CA LEU A 71 -16.41 9.18 -8.40
C LEU A 71 -17.31 10.20 -9.09
N MET A 72 -16.94 10.64 -10.29
CA MET A 72 -17.76 11.44 -11.18
C MET A 72 -18.40 10.52 -12.21
N LEU A 73 -19.72 10.45 -12.23
CA LEU A 73 -20.50 9.71 -13.22
C LEU A 73 -20.55 10.47 -14.55
N GLY A 74 -20.60 9.72 -15.65
CA GLY A 74 -20.70 10.25 -17.02
C GLY A 74 -19.37 10.70 -17.64
N ALA A 75 -18.30 10.80 -16.89
CA ALA A 75 -16.98 11.14 -17.41
C ALA A 75 -16.20 9.91 -17.84
N TYR A 76 -15.40 10.03 -18.89
CA TYR A 76 -14.53 8.99 -19.41
C TYR A 76 -13.07 9.46 -19.51
N SER A 77 -12.16 8.61 -19.07
CA SER A 77 -10.71 8.77 -19.19
C SER A 77 -10.05 7.40 -19.30
N LYS A 78 -9.05 7.26 -20.14
CA LYS A 78 -8.23 6.02 -20.22
C LYS A 78 -7.45 5.74 -18.95
N THR A 79 -7.19 6.76 -18.14
CA THR A 79 -6.50 6.62 -16.84
C THR A 79 -7.44 6.27 -15.71
N LEU A 80 -8.76 6.30 -15.93
CA LEU A 80 -9.84 6.15 -14.95
C LEU A 80 -9.78 7.20 -13.82
N ASP A 81 -9.15 8.33 -14.10
CA ASP A 81 -8.98 9.46 -13.18
C ASP A 81 -9.06 10.81 -13.91
N ILE A 82 -8.96 11.90 -13.16
CA ILE A 82 -9.13 13.28 -13.64
C ILE A 82 -8.01 13.77 -14.59
N GLU A 83 -6.87 13.06 -14.69
CA GLU A 83 -5.69 13.61 -15.40
C GLU A 83 -5.91 13.78 -16.91
N LYS A 84 -6.78 13.00 -17.53
CA LYS A 84 -7.01 13.05 -18.99
C LYS A 84 -8.45 12.71 -19.32
N ILE A 85 -9.38 13.58 -18.98
CA ILE A 85 -10.79 13.44 -19.37
C ILE A 85 -10.91 13.62 -20.89
N GLU A 86 -11.47 12.63 -21.57
CA GLU A 86 -11.68 12.63 -23.02
C GLU A 86 -13.06 13.19 -23.38
N TYR A 87 -14.09 12.85 -22.60
CA TYR A 87 -15.44 13.39 -22.73
C TYR A 87 -16.25 13.24 -21.44
N ILE A 88 -17.37 13.96 -21.39
CA ILE A 88 -18.39 13.90 -20.35
C ILE A 88 -19.76 13.76 -21.03
N LYS A 89 -20.57 12.81 -20.57
CA LYS A 89 -21.96 12.60 -20.99
C LYS A 89 -22.89 12.89 -19.82
N GLU A 90 -24.05 13.41 -20.11
CA GLU A 90 -25.11 13.53 -19.11
C GLU A 90 -25.57 12.16 -18.64
N VAL A 91 -25.80 12.03 -17.35
CA VAL A 91 -26.25 10.80 -16.69
C VAL A 91 -27.48 11.14 -15.85
N LYS A 92 -28.47 10.26 -15.84
CA LYS A 92 -29.63 10.41 -14.96
C LYS A 92 -29.26 10.43 -13.50
N THR A 93 -30.01 11.18 -12.71
CA THR A 93 -29.89 11.18 -11.25
C THR A 93 -30.35 9.82 -10.68
N PHE A 94 -29.67 9.35 -9.65
CA PHE A 94 -30.02 8.14 -8.91
C PHE A 94 -30.55 8.52 -7.53
N ASP A 95 -31.42 7.68 -6.96
CA ASP A 95 -31.76 7.81 -5.55
C ASP A 95 -30.63 7.30 -4.65
N ILE A 96 -30.58 7.78 -3.41
CA ILE A 96 -29.54 7.45 -2.44
C ILE A 96 -29.50 5.94 -2.13
N GLU A 97 -30.64 5.29 -2.08
CA GLU A 97 -30.74 3.85 -1.77
C GLU A 97 -30.16 3.00 -2.89
N THR A 98 -30.37 3.37 -4.14
CA THR A 98 -29.73 2.76 -5.32
C THR A 98 -28.20 2.88 -5.23
N ILE A 99 -27.68 4.05 -4.90
CA ILE A 99 -26.23 4.27 -4.71
C ILE A 99 -25.69 3.37 -3.57
N LYS A 100 -26.34 3.39 -2.40
CA LYS A 100 -25.93 2.54 -1.25
C LYS A 100 -25.95 1.04 -1.59
N LYS A 101 -27.02 0.55 -2.22
CA LYS A 101 -27.11 -0.84 -2.68
C LYS A 101 -26.00 -1.20 -3.65
N THR A 102 -25.71 -0.30 -4.59
CA THR A 102 -24.61 -0.50 -5.55
C THR A 102 -23.26 -0.59 -4.83
N LEU A 103 -22.93 0.33 -3.94
CA LEU A 103 -21.69 0.29 -3.16
C LEU A 103 -21.59 -1.00 -2.34
N ASN A 104 -22.62 -1.36 -1.57
CA ASN A 104 -22.64 -2.55 -0.72
C ASN A 104 -22.48 -3.86 -1.52
N SER A 105 -22.85 -3.87 -2.79
CA SER A 105 -22.67 -5.06 -3.63
C SER A 105 -21.22 -5.36 -4.00
N PHE A 106 -20.28 -4.48 -3.66
CA PHE A 106 -18.85 -4.69 -3.81
C PHE A 106 -18.16 -5.22 -2.54
N LEU A 107 -18.89 -5.44 -1.46
CA LEU A 107 -18.33 -6.06 -0.24
C LEU A 107 -17.88 -7.50 -0.48
N GLY A 108 -16.79 -7.87 0.17
CA GLY A 108 -16.21 -9.22 0.13
C GLY A 108 -15.16 -9.43 -0.96
N LYS A 109 -14.91 -10.72 -1.25
CA LYS A 109 -13.89 -11.14 -2.22
C LYS A 109 -14.41 -11.01 -3.64
N GLN A 110 -13.58 -10.45 -4.50
CA GLN A 110 -13.87 -10.29 -5.91
C GLN A 110 -12.61 -10.26 -6.77
N THR A 111 -12.78 -10.38 -8.07
CA THR A 111 -11.70 -10.24 -9.05
C THR A 111 -11.76 -8.88 -9.72
N GLN A 112 -10.62 -8.25 -9.88
CA GLN A 112 -10.49 -6.92 -10.48
C GLN A 112 -9.47 -6.93 -11.62
N HIS A 113 -9.75 -6.19 -12.68
CA HIS A 113 -8.77 -5.91 -13.73
C HIS A 113 -7.93 -4.68 -13.32
N PRO A 114 -6.59 -4.81 -13.23
CA PRO A 114 -5.72 -3.67 -12.99
C PRO A 114 -5.88 -2.63 -14.09
N PRO A 115 -5.83 -1.31 -13.79
CA PRO A 115 -5.90 -0.28 -14.83
C PRO A 115 -4.67 -0.36 -15.73
N ILE A 116 -4.85 -0.04 -17.02
CA ILE A 116 -3.79 -0.05 -18.06
C ILE A 116 -2.59 0.79 -17.62
N TYR A 117 -2.85 1.94 -17.02
CA TYR A 117 -1.83 2.85 -16.50
C TYR A 117 -1.55 2.57 -15.02
N SER A 118 -0.90 1.42 -14.72
CA SER A 118 -0.50 1.08 -13.36
C SER A 118 1.03 0.92 -13.23
N ALA A 119 1.53 1.11 -12.01
CA ALA A 119 2.95 0.93 -11.67
C ALA A 119 3.35 -0.55 -11.53
N LYS A 120 2.42 -1.50 -11.72
CA LYS A 120 2.66 -2.94 -11.61
C LYS A 120 3.68 -3.39 -12.65
N LYS A 121 4.62 -4.22 -12.24
CA LYS A 121 5.55 -4.88 -13.19
C LYS A 121 4.88 -6.13 -13.74
N ILE A 122 4.87 -6.25 -15.07
CA ILE A 122 4.47 -7.44 -15.80
C ILE A 122 5.73 -7.88 -16.54
N ASP A 123 6.20 -9.09 -16.28
CA ASP A 123 7.42 -9.67 -16.88
C ASP A 123 8.66 -8.73 -16.80
N GLY A 124 8.82 -8.09 -15.63
CA GLY A 124 9.94 -7.19 -15.36
C GLY A 124 9.76 -5.74 -15.87
N LYS A 125 8.82 -5.49 -16.79
CA LYS A 125 8.52 -4.14 -17.34
C LYS A 125 7.31 -3.53 -16.64
N ARG A 126 7.30 -2.21 -16.43
CA ARG A 126 6.15 -1.50 -15.83
C ARG A 126 4.99 -1.45 -16.84
N ALA A 127 3.75 -1.73 -16.40
CA ALA A 127 2.57 -1.82 -17.26
C ALA A 127 2.38 -0.60 -18.18
N TYR A 128 2.61 0.63 -17.69
CA TYR A 128 2.49 1.85 -18.48
C TYR A 128 3.53 1.98 -19.63
N LYS A 129 4.56 1.12 -19.69
CA LYS A 129 5.59 1.10 -20.74
C LYS A 129 5.30 0.06 -21.84
N LEU A 130 4.26 -0.74 -21.67
CA LEU A 130 3.92 -1.81 -22.62
C LEU A 130 2.92 -1.31 -23.65
N LYS A 131 3.03 -1.76 -24.92
CA LYS A 131 2.07 -1.38 -25.97
C LYS A 131 0.72 -2.03 -25.69
N LYS A 132 -0.36 -1.35 -26.10
CA LYS A 132 -1.77 -1.68 -25.82
C LYS A 132 -2.20 -3.10 -26.16
N ASP A 133 -1.57 -3.74 -27.15
CA ASP A 133 -2.06 -4.97 -27.76
C ASP A 133 -1.54 -6.27 -27.11
N ASP A 134 -0.51 -6.17 -26.25
CA ASP A 134 0.23 -7.38 -25.84
C ASP A 134 -0.18 -8.00 -24.49
N ILE A 135 -1.02 -7.36 -23.62
CA ILE A 135 -0.93 -7.76 -22.20
C ILE A 135 -2.23 -7.81 -21.40
N TYR A 136 -3.33 -7.26 -21.89
CA TYR A 136 -4.40 -6.82 -20.99
C TYR A 136 -5.56 -7.79 -20.76
N LEU A 137 -5.63 -8.89 -21.42
CA LEU A 137 -6.87 -9.66 -21.40
C LEU A 137 -7.02 -10.67 -20.26
N ASP A 138 -5.95 -11.06 -19.52
CA ASP A 138 -6.10 -12.23 -18.64
C ASP A 138 -5.58 -12.15 -17.19
N LYS A 139 -4.93 -11.08 -16.75
CA LYS A 139 -4.42 -11.03 -15.37
C LYS A 139 -5.38 -10.34 -14.39
N LYS A 140 -6.46 -11.04 -14.05
CA LYS A 140 -7.31 -10.67 -12.91
C LYS A 140 -6.52 -10.74 -11.61
N VAL A 141 -6.83 -9.85 -10.68
CA VAL A 141 -6.26 -9.82 -9.33
C VAL A 141 -7.40 -10.09 -8.35
N GLU A 142 -7.20 -11.05 -7.47
CA GLU A 142 -8.11 -11.24 -6.35
C GLU A 142 -7.91 -10.12 -5.35
N ILE A 143 -9.00 -9.48 -4.96
CA ILE A 143 -9.08 -8.41 -3.98
C ILE A 143 -10.20 -8.68 -3.00
N GLU A 144 -10.18 -7.98 -1.88
CA GLU A 144 -11.26 -8.01 -0.90
C GLU A 144 -11.60 -6.58 -0.48
N VAL A 145 -12.88 -6.25 -0.52
CA VAL A 145 -13.45 -5.03 0.04
C VAL A 145 -14.00 -5.36 1.41
N PHE A 146 -13.35 -4.89 2.46
CA PHE A 146 -13.73 -5.19 3.84
C PHE A 146 -14.88 -4.31 4.33
N ASP A 147 -14.92 -3.05 3.86
CA ASP A 147 -15.96 -2.08 4.19
C ASP A 147 -16.07 -1.05 3.08
N ILE A 148 -17.28 -0.55 2.81
CA ILE A 148 -17.56 0.54 1.89
C ILE A 148 -18.76 1.33 2.35
N LYS A 149 -18.62 2.67 2.43
CA LYS A 149 -19.66 3.57 2.95
C LYS A 149 -19.84 4.77 2.05
N LEU A 150 -21.08 5.09 1.74
CA LEU A 150 -21.42 6.37 1.13
C LEU A 150 -21.17 7.50 2.14
N ILE A 151 -20.33 8.47 1.78
CA ILE A 151 -20.12 9.71 2.55
C ILE A 151 -21.09 10.79 2.06
N ASN A 152 -21.14 11.00 0.74
CA ASN A 152 -21.98 12.02 0.13
C ASN A 152 -22.35 11.64 -1.31
N TYR A 153 -23.54 12.04 -1.72
CA TYR A 153 -23.97 12.02 -3.11
C TYR A 153 -24.52 13.38 -3.49
N SER A 154 -23.85 14.04 -4.42
CA SER A 154 -24.27 15.28 -5.07
C SER A 154 -24.06 15.10 -6.55
N HIS A 155 -25.15 14.75 -7.27
CA HIS A 155 -25.08 14.39 -8.68
C HIS A 155 -24.26 15.39 -9.52
N PRO A 156 -23.32 14.91 -10.35
CA PRO A 156 -23.00 13.52 -10.67
C PRO A 156 -21.90 12.88 -9.80
N PHE A 157 -21.61 13.40 -8.59
CA PHE A 157 -20.51 12.97 -7.74
C PHE A 157 -20.97 12.07 -6.61
N ILE A 158 -20.30 10.91 -6.48
CA ILE A 158 -20.44 9.97 -5.36
C ILE A 158 -19.14 9.97 -4.56
N THR A 159 -19.18 10.41 -3.31
CA THR A 159 -18.03 10.32 -2.39
C THR A 159 -18.25 9.16 -1.43
N PHE A 160 -17.28 8.26 -1.35
CA PHE A 160 -17.37 7.08 -0.49
C PHE A 160 -16.03 6.81 0.21
N GLU A 161 -16.11 6.19 1.38
CA GLU A 161 -14.98 5.59 2.08
C GLU A 161 -14.95 4.10 1.76
N VAL A 162 -13.76 3.55 1.53
CA VAL A 162 -13.59 2.13 1.26
C VAL A 162 -12.33 1.59 1.93
N SER A 163 -12.46 0.39 2.55
CA SER A 163 -11.35 -0.34 3.17
C SER A 163 -11.11 -1.64 2.39
N VAL A 164 -9.88 -1.85 1.91
CA VAL A 164 -9.56 -2.89 0.94
C VAL A 164 -8.28 -3.65 1.26
N SER A 165 -8.14 -4.84 0.67
CA SER A 165 -6.92 -5.63 0.68
C SER A 165 -5.78 -5.00 -0.13
N GLU A 166 -4.56 -5.50 0.03
CA GLU A 166 -3.43 -5.10 -0.80
C GLU A 166 -3.65 -5.50 -2.26
N GLY A 167 -3.25 -4.64 -3.18
CA GLY A 167 -3.40 -4.87 -4.62
C GLY A 167 -4.69 -4.36 -5.24
N CYS A 168 -5.67 -3.89 -4.45
CA CYS A 168 -6.87 -3.25 -4.97
C CYS A 168 -6.56 -1.90 -5.61
N TYR A 169 -7.10 -1.69 -6.81
CA TYR A 169 -7.06 -0.41 -7.53
C TYR A 169 -8.39 0.31 -7.37
N ILE A 170 -8.39 1.41 -6.61
CA ILE A 170 -9.62 2.17 -6.34
C ILE A 170 -10.16 2.81 -7.63
N ARG A 171 -9.31 3.12 -8.62
CA ARG A 171 -9.74 3.59 -9.95
C ARG A 171 -10.57 2.54 -10.69
N SER A 172 -10.12 1.28 -10.67
CA SER A 172 -10.92 0.19 -11.26
C SER A 172 -12.21 -0.03 -10.48
N LEU A 173 -12.19 0.02 -9.15
CA LEU A 173 -13.39 -0.09 -8.33
C LEU A 173 -14.39 1.03 -8.65
N GLY A 174 -13.92 2.27 -8.80
CA GLY A 174 -14.78 3.40 -9.23
C GLY A 174 -15.43 3.17 -10.60
N CYS A 175 -14.64 2.68 -11.56
CA CYS A 175 -15.16 2.32 -12.88
C CYS A 175 -16.20 1.18 -12.79
N ASP A 176 -15.95 0.14 -11.99
CA ASP A 176 -16.88 -0.98 -11.79
C ASP A 176 -18.19 -0.52 -11.12
N ILE A 177 -18.12 0.43 -10.17
CA ILE A 177 -19.30 1.05 -9.54
C ILE A 177 -20.13 1.80 -10.59
N ALA A 178 -19.49 2.62 -11.43
CA ALA A 178 -20.17 3.36 -12.50
C ALA A 178 -20.82 2.41 -13.52
N ASN A 179 -20.09 1.37 -13.96
CA ASN A 179 -20.61 0.33 -14.86
C ASN A 179 -21.86 -0.35 -14.29
N LYS A 180 -21.89 -0.63 -12.98
CA LYS A 180 -23.05 -1.22 -12.31
C LYS A 180 -24.25 -0.27 -12.26
N LEU A 181 -24.01 1.03 -12.31
CA LEU A 181 -25.02 2.07 -12.50
C LEU A 181 -25.36 2.33 -13.99
N MET A 182 -24.85 1.49 -14.90
CA MET A 182 -25.06 1.56 -16.35
C MET A 182 -24.55 2.87 -16.96
N CYS A 183 -23.47 3.43 -16.44
CA CYS A 183 -22.80 4.61 -16.97
C CYS A 183 -21.28 4.50 -16.85
N GLU A 184 -20.57 5.42 -17.50
CA GLU A 184 -19.13 5.59 -17.33
C GLU A 184 -18.84 6.42 -16.07
N GLY A 185 -17.60 6.33 -15.56
CA GLY A 185 -17.20 7.14 -14.44
C GLY A 185 -15.69 7.09 -14.18
N ILE A 186 -15.18 8.16 -13.60
CA ILE A 186 -13.77 8.33 -13.26
C ILE A 186 -13.62 8.83 -11.83
N LEU A 187 -12.47 8.58 -11.20
CA LEU A 187 -12.16 9.20 -9.92
C LEU A 187 -11.65 10.63 -10.12
N THR A 188 -12.30 11.58 -9.45
CA THR A 188 -11.88 12.99 -9.39
C THR A 188 -11.08 13.31 -8.14
N TYR A 189 -11.22 12.48 -7.09
CA TYR A 189 -10.47 12.59 -5.85
C TYR A 189 -10.16 11.21 -5.30
N LEU A 190 -8.97 11.07 -4.73
CA LEU A 190 -8.55 9.86 -4.03
C LEU A 190 -7.56 10.22 -2.91
N GLU A 191 -7.94 9.96 -1.66
CA GLU A 191 -7.06 10.12 -0.51
C GLU A 191 -6.89 8.78 0.22
N ARG A 192 -5.65 8.34 0.41
CA ARG A 192 -5.36 7.21 1.30
C ARG A 192 -5.27 7.70 2.74
N ILE A 193 -6.23 7.29 3.57
CA ILE A 193 -6.33 7.68 4.97
C ILE A 193 -5.33 6.90 5.82
N ASN A 194 -5.22 5.58 5.57
CA ASN A 194 -4.25 4.72 6.25
C ASN A 194 -3.77 3.57 5.37
N GLU A 195 -2.66 2.99 5.75
CA GLU A 195 -2.11 1.75 5.19
C GLU A 195 -1.81 0.81 6.36
N GLY A 196 -2.74 -0.12 6.68
CA GLY A 196 -2.75 -0.87 7.93
C GLY A 196 -2.86 0.06 9.14
N GLU A 197 -1.96 -0.10 10.09
CA GLU A 197 -1.90 0.75 11.28
C GLU A 197 -1.23 2.12 11.04
N PHE A 198 -0.66 2.34 9.84
CA PHE A 198 0.03 3.58 9.51
C PHE A 198 -0.94 4.69 9.15
N LYS A 199 -0.95 5.76 9.96
CA LYS A 199 -1.71 7.01 9.76
C LYS A 199 -0.77 8.20 9.75
N TYR A 200 -1.18 9.29 9.09
CA TYR A 200 -0.40 10.52 9.13
C TYR A 200 -0.54 11.22 10.49
N GLU A 201 0.56 11.34 11.19
CA GLU A 201 0.69 12.03 12.47
C GLU A 201 1.86 13.01 12.44
N CYS A 202 1.77 14.02 11.56
CA CYS A 202 2.78 15.09 11.42
C CYS A 202 4.22 14.58 11.28
N GLU A 203 4.42 13.49 10.50
CA GLU A 203 5.74 12.88 10.26
C GLU A 203 6.44 12.37 11.54
N LYS A 204 5.66 12.00 12.58
CA LYS A 204 6.17 11.41 13.82
C LYS A 204 7.00 10.16 13.52
N LYS A 205 8.17 10.06 14.16
CA LYS A 205 9.01 8.86 14.07
C LYS A 205 8.31 7.67 14.74
N LEU A 206 8.30 6.54 14.05
CA LEU A 206 7.65 5.31 14.49
C LEU A 206 8.69 4.27 14.88
N ASN A 207 8.38 3.50 15.94
CA ASN A 207 9.15 2.32 16.30
C ASN A 207 8.83 1.18 15.32
N PRO A 208 9.75 0.72 14.46
CA PRO A 208 9.43 -0.28 13.44
C PRO A 208 8.96 -1.62 14.02
N ILE A 209 9.38 -1.97 15.23
CA ILE A 209 9.01 -3.26 15.88
C ILE A 209 7.50 -3.37 16.07
N GLU A 210 6.83 -2.28 16.46
CA GLU A 210 5.37 -2.24 16.69
C GLU A 210 4.57 -2.49 15.41
N TYR A 211 5.15 -2.16 14.26
CA TYR A 211 4.51 -2.26 12.95
C TYR A 211 4.93 -3.51 12.15
N LEU A 212 5.78 -4.38 12.70
CA LEU A 212 6.14 -5.63 12.01
C LEU A 212 4.98 -6.63 12.05
N ASN A 213 4.70 -7.26 10.91
CA ASN A 213 3.79 -8.40 10.80
C ASN A 213 4.55 -9.71 11.07
N LEU A 214 5.32 -9.74 12.16
CA LEU A 214 6.17 -10.86 12.56
C LEU A 214 6.02 -11.08 14.08
N LYS A 215 6.20 -12.32 14.50
CA LYS A 215 6.30 -12.66 15.94
C LYS A 215 7.74 -12.48 16.43
N GLU A 216 7.90 -12.07 17.68
CA GLU A 216 9.19 -12.06 18.36
C GLU A 216 9.63 -13.50 18.64
N ASN A 217 10.91 -13.77 18.39
CA ASN A 217 11.60 -14.97 18.89
C ASN A 217 12.76 -14.54 19.77
N PHE A 218 13.17 -15.40 20.68
CA PHE A 218 14.20 -15.12 21.67
C PHE A 218 15.42 -15.99 21.38
N TYR A 219 16.57 -15.35 21.28
CA TYR A 219 17.86 -16.01 21.18
C TYR A 219 18.36 -16.31 22.59
N LEU A 220 18.69 -17.56 22.86
CA LEU A 220 19.02 -18.07 24.20
C LEU A 220 20.52 -18.14 24.49
N ASN A 221 21.34 -17.77 23.50
CA ASN A 221 22.79 -17.83 23.60
C ASN A 221 23.38 -16.39 23.61
N ASP A 222 24.70 -16.26 23.55
CA ASP A 222 25.41 -14.97 23.59
C ASP A 222 25.05 -14.12 22.35
N ASN A 223 24.46 -12.94 22.58
CA ASN A 223 24.08 -11.95 21.55
C ASN A 223 25.26 -11.55 20.66
N LYS A 224 26.50 -11.73 21.10
CA LYS A 224 27.69 -11.48 20.29
C LYS A 224 27.71 -12.34 19.02
N ASN A 225 27.08 -13.52 19.04
CA ASN A 225 26.95 -14.35 17.84
C ASN A 225 26.04 -13.70 16.80
N LEU A 226 24.93 -13.08 17.22
CA LEU A 226 24.03 -12.31 16.35
C LEU A 226 24.74 -11.08 15.79
N GLU A 227 25.47 -10.34 16.62
CA GLU A 227 26.22 -9.15 16.19
C GLU A 227 27.27 -9.47 15.14
N LEU A 228 27.97 -10.59 15.28
CA LEU A 228 28.99 -11.05 14.35
C LEU A 228 28.39 -11.73 13.09
N GLY A 229 27.07 -11.98 13.06
CA GLY A 229 26.41 -12.66 11.96
C GLY A 229 26.85 -14.12 11.82
N LYS A 230 27.20 -14.78 12.94
CA LYS A 230 27.60 -16.19 12.93
C LYS A 230 26.44 -17.08 12.49
N LYS A 231 26.78 -18.29 12.00
CA LYS A 231 25.79 -19.32 11.66
C LYS A 231 24.94 -19.64 12.90
N LEU A 232 23.64 -19.66 12.74
CA LEU A 232 22.66 -19.88 13.80
C LEU A 232 22.29 -21.36 13.89
N ASN A 233 22.11 -21.84 15.12
CA ASN A 233 21.57 -23.16 15.41
C ASN A 233 20.12 -22.99 15.88
N ILE A 234 19.20 -23.86 15.43
CA ILE A 234 17.80 -23.82 15.85
C ILE A 234 17.62 -23.99 17.34
N ASN A 235 18.46 -24.78 17.98
CA ASN A 235 18.44 -25.03 19.44
C ASN A 235 18.76 -23.78 20.28
N ASP A 236 19.34 -22.75 19.66
CA ASP A 236 19.62 -21.47 20.32
C ASP A 236 18.40 -20.55 20.39
N PHE A 237 17.23 -20.99 19.92
CA PHE A 237 16.01 -20.19 19.86
C PHE A 237 14.89 -20.79 20.70
N LYS A 238 14.11 -19.91 21.37
CA LYS A 238 12.94 -20.31 22.15
C LYS A 238 11.84 -20.90 21.26
N ILE A 239 11.61 -20.32 20.07
CA ILE A 239 10.63 -20.83 19.10
C ILE A 239 11.39 -21.50 17.95
N GLN A 240 11.16 -22.81 17.79
CA GLN A 240 11.84 -23.65 16.80
C GLN A 240 10.92 -24.05 15.61
N LYS A 241 9.68 -23.55 15.59
CA LYS A 241 8.73 -23.81 14.51
C LYS A 241 9.11 -23.05 13.24
N ASN A 242 8.81 -23.65 12.09
CA ASN A 242 8.97 -22.98 10.80
C ASN A 242 8.20 -21.63 10.78
N GLY A 243 8.84 -20.60 10.25
CA GLY A 243 8.28 -19.25 10.18
C GLY A 243 9.34 -18.16 10.11
N THR A 244 8.87 -16.93 9.89
CA THR A 244 9.72 -15.75 9.94
C THR A 244 9.48 -15.00 11.23
N TYR A 245 10.56 -14.60 11.88
CA TYR A 245 10.55 -13.99 13.22
C TYR A 245 11.47 -12.77 13.25
N TYR A 246 11.20 -11.83 14.16
CA TYR A 246 12.21 -10.87 14.54
C TYR A 246 12.85 -11.24 15.90
N VAL A 247 14.11 -10.90 16.07
CA VAL A 247 14.89 -11.16 17.29
C VAL A 247 15.57 -9.87 17.70
N LYS A 248 15.28 -9.37 18.91
CA LYS A 248 15.94 -8.18 19.48
C LYS A 248 17.23 -8.59 20.22
N TYR A 249 18.25 -7.78 20.08
CA TYR A 249 19.50 -7.90 20.84
C TYR A 249 20.17 -6.53 20.92
N ASN A 250 20.56 -6.14 22.12
CA ASN A 250 21.14 -4.82 22.39
C ASN A 250 20.30 -3.68 21.72
N ASN A 251 20.92 -2.80 20.95
CA ASN A 251 20.28 -1.72 20.20
C ASN A 251 19.96 -2.12 18.74
N PHE A 252 19.85 -3.43 18.47
CA PHE A 252 19.60 -3.96 17.14
C PHE A 252 18.48 -4.98 17.15
N PHE A 253 18.01 -5.33 15.96
CA PHE A 253 17.21 -6.52 15.74
C PHE A 253 17.60 -7.19 14.41
N ALA A 254 17.30 -8.47 14.32
CA ALA A 254 17.40 -9.26 13.12
C ALA A 254 16.02 -9.77 12.69
N ILE A 255 15.85 -10.07 11.42
CA ILE A 255 14.76 -10.88 10.92
C ILE A 255 15.37 -12.20 10.46
N ILE A 256 14.88 -13.28 11.02
CA ILE A 256 15.31 -14.64 10.73
C ILE A 256 14.17 -15.46 10.16
N GLU A 257 14.51 -16.46 9.38
CA GLU A 257 13.57 -17.49 8.90
C GLU A 257 14.04 -18.85 9.41
N ILE A 258 13.10 -19.59 9.96
CA ILE A 258 13.29 -21.00 10.36
C ILE A 258 12.54 -21.85 9.32
N GLU A 259 13.28 -22.68 8.60
CA GLU A 259 12.73 -23.63 7.62
C GLU A 259 13.53 -24.94 7.67
N LYS A 260 12.82 -26.08 7.80
CA LYS A 260 13.43 -27.42 7.81
C LYS A 260 14.61 -27.52 8.78
N GLN A 261 14.41 -27.02 10.02
CA GLN A 261 15.41 -26.97 11.11
C GLN A 261 16.65 -26.10 10.81
N LYS A 262 16.66 -25.35 9.73
CA LYS A 262 17.70 -24.37 9.41
C LYS A 262 17.25 -22.97 9.79
N VAL A 263 18.16 -22.17 10.34
CA VAL A 263 17.92 -20.78 10.66
C VAL A 263 18.78 -19.90 9.75
N VAL A 264 18.14 -18.95 9.05
CA VAL A 264 18.83 -18.03 8.15
C VAL A 264 18.45 -16.59 8.47
N TYR A 265 19.43 -15.69 8.41
CA TYR A 265 19.16 -14.27 8.45
C TYR A 265 18.50 -13.82 7.15
N LYS A 266 17.33 -13.21 7.25
CA LYS A 266 16.73 -12.41 6.17
C LYS A 266 17.22 -10.97 6.23
N LEU A 267 17.34 -10.42 7.42
CA LEU A 267 17.99 -9.14 7.71
C LEU A 267 18.76 -9.27 9.03
N ASN A 268 19.93 -8.69 9.09
CA ASN A 268 20.71 -8.68 10.34
C ASN A 268 21.20 -7.27 10.66
N LYS A 269 21.46 -7.01 11.92
CA LYS A 269 22.06 -5.79 12.46
C LYS A 269 21.29 -4.53 12.04
N ILE A 270 19.96 -4.58 12.11
CA ILE A 270 19.11 -3.42 11.91
C ILE A 270 19.14 -2.61 13.21
N ARG A 271 19.76 -1.43 13.16
CA ARG A 271 19.86 -0.56 14.33
C ARG A 271 18.50 0.05 14.67
N LEU A 272 18.09 -0.06 15.92
CA LEU A 272 16.94 0.66 16.46
C LEU A 272 17.32 2.13 16.67
N SER A 273 16.46 3.03 16.20
CA SER A 273 16.63 4.47 16.33
C SER A 273 15.24 5.04 16.65
N TYR A 274 15.02 5.43 17.88
CA TYR A 274 13.81 6.13 18.35
C TYR A 274 14.19 7.41 19.06
#